data_62b634ab94603aeca42fe7166bee470b
#
_entry.id   62b634ab94603aeca42fe7166bee470b
#
_cell.length_a   1.000
_cell.length_b   1.000
_cell.length_c   1.000
_cell.angle_alpha   90.00
_cell.angle_beta   90.00
_cell.angle_gamma   90.00
#
_symmetry.space_group_name_H-M   'P 1'
#
loop_
_entity.id
_entity.type
_entity.pdbx_description
1 polymer ?
#
loop_
_entity_poly.entity_id
_entity_poly.type
_entity_poly.pdbx_seq_one_letter_code
_entity_poly.pdbx_strand_id
1 'polypeptide(L)'
;RQLLWDICRHIHNESSRIELSGSGNELRDFIHILDLLPAIDVVADLTSSAVPIFNVSSGIAISVRDISEMVINELTQSKWNCELSFNGKVKRGDPISLVGDIKRLQSYGFNPNHLLEQGIIEYVRWFREYTSAKHPI
;
A
#
# COMPACT_ATOMS: atom_id res chain seq x y z
N ARG A 1 -11.84 1.63 4.62
CA ARG A 1 -10.76 2.46 5.15
C ARG A 1 -9.46 2.06 4.48
N GLN A 2 -8.67 3.04 4.09
CA GLN A 2 -7.38 2.81 3.44
C GLN A 2 -6.27 3.04 4.47
N LEU A 3 -5.43 2.03 4.69
CA LEU A 3 -4.40 2.03 5.73
C LEU A 3 -3.52 3.29 5.72
N LEU A 4 -2.90 3.59 4.56
CA LEU A 4 -1.99 4.72 4.42
C LEU A 4 -2.67 6.06 4.72
N TRP A 5 -3.89 6.25 4.23
CA TRP A 5 -4.69 7.44 4.50
C TRP A 5 -5.04 7.60 5.97
N ASP A 6 -5.47 6.52 6.63
CA ASP A 6 -5.84 6.56 8.05
C ASP A 6 -4.62 6.92 8.91
N ILE A 7 -3.43 6.35 8.62
CA ILE A 7 -2.18 6.70 9.32
C ILE A 7 -1.84 8.18 9.13
N CYS A 8 -1.84 8.66 7.89
CA CYS A 8 -1.53 10.05 7.60
C CYS A 8 -2.48 11.02 8.30
N ARG A 9 -3.78 10.72 8.35
CA ARG A 9 -4.77 11.53 9.06
C ARG A 9 -4.53 11.55 10.56
N HIS A 10 -4.21 10.42 11.17
CA HIS A 10 -3.92 10.37 12.61
C HIS A 10 -2.74 11.28 12.97
N ILE A 11 -1.67 11.25 12.17
CA ILE A 11 -0.49 12.08 12.37
C ILE A 11 -0.82 13.56 12.11
N HIS A 12 -1.55 13.85 11.03
CA HIS A 12 -1.97 15.22 10.71
C HIS A 12 -2.79 15.87 11.85
N ASN A 13 -3.63 15.06 12.52
CA ASN A 13 -4.41 15.49 13.68
C ASN A 13 -3.64 15.40 15.01
N GLU A 14 -2.31 15.38 14.96
CA GLU A 14 -1.41 15.39 16.12
C GLU A 14 -1.64 14.24 17.12
N SER A 15 -2.13 13.08 16.64
CA SER A 15 -2.32 11.92 17.48
C SER A 15 -0.98 11.34 17.93
N SER A 16 -0.73 11.28 19.23
CA SER A 16 0.49 10.67 19.79
C SER A 16 0.48 9.13 19.71
N ARG A 17 -0.67 8.55 19.39
CA ARG A 17 -0.86 7.09 19.30
C ARG A 17 -1.75 6.72 18.13
N ILE A 18 -1.34 5.69 17.38
CA ILE A 18 -2.13 5.05 16.34
C ILE A 18 -2.39 3.61 16.74
N GLU A 19 -3.66 3.25 16.87
CA GLU A 19 -4.06 1.87 17.10
C GLU A 19 -4.70 1.30 15.83
N LEU A 20 -4.10 0.26 15.27
CA LEU A 20 -4.59 -0.48 14.10
C LEU A 20 -5.22 -1.82 14.51
N SER A 21 -6.14 -2.32 13.69
CA SER A 21 -6.69 -3.66 13.86
C SER A 21 -5.69 -4.71 13.38
N GLY A 22 -5.79 -5.93 13.93
CA GLY A 22 -4.92 -7.04 13.59
C GLY A 22 -3.72 -7.15 14.51
N SER A 23 -2.75 -7.96 14.10
CA SER A 23 -1.48 -8.19 14.82
C SER A 23 -0.33 -7.32 14.29
N GLY A 24 -0.50 -6.78 13.08
CA GLY A 24 0.55 -6.11 12.32
C GLY A 24 1.39 -7.06 11.47
N ASN A 25 1.25 -8.37 11.66
CA ASN A 25 2.02 -9.39 10.91
C ASN A 25 1.31 -9.84 9.63
N GLU A 26 0.11 -9.32 9.38
CA GLU A 26 -0.64 -9.62 8.17
C GLU A 26 0.15 -9.12 6.95
N LEU A 27 0.34 -10.00 5.97
CA LEU A 27 1.08 -9.68 4.75
C LEU A 27 0.16 -9.12 3.68
N ARG A 28 0.61 -8.06 3.02
CA ARG A 28 -0.08 -7.40 1.91
C ARG A 28 0.90 -7.15 0.78
N ASP A 29 0.33 -6.92 -0.40
CA ASP A 29 1.06 -6.60 -1.61
C ASP A 29 0.60 -5.22 -2.09
N PHE A 30 1.54 -4.29 -2.22
CA PHE A 30 1.29 -2.94 -2.67
C PHE A 30 1.99 -2.71 -4.00
N ILE A 31 1.23 -2.31 -4.99
CA ILE A 31 1.75 -1.96 -6.32
C ILE A 31 1.61 -0.46 -6.55
N HIS A 32 2.61 0.14 -7.17
CA HIS A 32 2.52 1.53 -7.59
C HIS A 32 1.54 1.70 -8.75
N ILE A 33 0.76 2.78 -8.75
CA ILE A 33 -0.27 3.01 -9.79
C ILE A 33 0.34 3.09 -11.20
N LEU A 34 1.56 3.60 -11.34
CA LEU A 34 2.25 3.67 -12.62
C LEU A 34 2.70 2.31 -13.14
N ASP A 35 2.83 1.28 -12.29
CA ASP A 35 3.07 -0.10 -12.72
C ASP A 35 1.78 -0.79 -13.21
N LEU A 36 0.62 -0.27 -12.81
CA LEU A 36 -0.66 -0.80 -13.28
C LEU A 36 -0.88 -0.54 -14.78
N LEU A 37 -0.43 0.62 -15.30
CA LEU A 37 -0.65 0.99 -16.69
C LEU A 37 0.05 0.02 -17.67
N PRO A 38 1.35 -0.30 -17.53
CA PRO A 38 2.00 -1.31 -18.37
C PRO A 38 1.36 -2.70 -18.25
N ALA A 39 0.84 -3.07 -17.07
CA ALA A 39 0.12 -4.33 -16.91
C ALA A 39 -1.16 -4.37 -17.74
N ILE A 40 -1.91 -3.26 -17.79
CA ILE A 40 -3.12 -3.13 -18.63
C ILE A 40 -2.76 -3.25 -20.11
N ASP A 41 -1.69 -2.58 -20.56
CA ASP A 41 -1.24 -2.63 -21.95
C ASP A 41 -0.90 -4.08 -22.37
N VAL A 42 -0.11 -4.79 -21.55
CA VAL A 42 0.21 -6.21 -21.78
C VAL A 42 -1.06 -7.07 -21.87
N VAL A 43 -2.01 -6.87 -20.97
CA VAL A 43 -3.27 -7.66 -20.97
C VAL A 43 -4.15 -7.31 -22.15
N ALA A 44 -4.21 -6.04 -22.56
CA ALA A 44 -4.99 -5.59 -23.72
C ALA A 44 -4.56 -6.30 -25.02
N ASP A 45 -3.26 -6.52 -25.18
CA ASP A 45 -2.71 -7.24 -26.35
C ASP A 45 -3.01 -8.76 -26.32
N LEU A 46 -3.37 -9.29 -25.15
CA LEU A 46 -3.65 -10.73 -24.96
C LEU A 46 -5.15 -11.08 -25.05
N THR A 47 -5.97 -10.17 -25.54
CA THR A 47 -7.41 -10.39 -25.65
C THR A 47 -7.74 -11.60 -26.52
N SER A 48 -8.56 -12.49 -25.99
CA SER A 48 -9.02 -13.67 -26.70
C SER A 48 -10.44 -14.04 -26.25
N SER A 49 -11.11 -14.90 -27.01
CA SER A 49 -12.42 -15.46 -26.63
C SER A 49 -12.40 -16.28 -25.32
N ALA A 50 -11.20 -16.68 -24.87
CA ALA A 50 -11.02 -17.43 -23.62
C ALA A 50 -11.04 -16.53 -22.36
N VAL A 51 -11.07 -15.19 -22.50
CA VAL A 51 -11.11 -14.21 -21.38
C VAL A 51 -10.12 -14.58 -20.28
N PRO A 52 -8.81 -14.54 -20.54
CA PRO A 52 -7.81 -14.93 -19.55
C PRO A 52 -7.81 -13.99 -18.35
N ILE A 53 -7.66 -14.54 -17.13
CA ILE A 53 -7.57 -13.78 -15.88
C ILE A 53 -6.10 -13.68 -15.48
N PHE A 54 -5.67 -12.45 -15.10
CA PHE A 54 -4.34 -12.16 -14.61
C PHE A 54 -4.39 -11.46 -13.26
N ASN A 55 -3.50 -11.85 -12.35
CA ASN A 55 -3.23 -11.06 -11.15
C ASN A 55 -2.26 -9.93 -11.51
N VAL A 56 -2.57 -8.73 -11.05
CA VAL A 56 -1.68 -7.57 -11.17
C VAL A 56 -1.36 -7.09 -9.76
N SER A 57 -0.10 -7.22 -9.38
CA SER A 57 0.42 -6.80 -8.08
C SER A 57 1.94 -6.65 -8.16
N SER A 58 2.61 -6.29 -7.08
CA SER A 58 4.08 -6.24 -7.05
C SER A 58 4.72 -7.62 -6.95
N GLY A 59 4.02 -8.59 -6.40
CA GLY A 59 4.54 -9.91 -6.05
C GLY A 59 5.39 -9.91 -4.77
N ILE A 60 5.49 -8.77 -4.07
CA ILE A 60 6.32 -8.59 -2.88
C ILE A 60 5.43 -8.47 -1.64
N ALA A 61 5.68 -9.36 -0.67
CA ALA A 61 5.01 -9.34 0.62
C ALA A 61 5.62 -8.28 1.55
N ILE A 62 4.77 -7.47 2.17
CA ILE A 62 5.18 -6.60 3.28
C ILE A 62 4.17 -6.73 4.43
N SER A 63 4.64 -6.67 5.69
CA SER A 63 3.74 -6.68 6.82
C SER A 63 3.00 -5.34 6.98
N VAL A 64 1.80 -5.40 7.54
CA VAL A 64 1.04 -4.18 7.87
C VAL A 64 1.83 -3.30 8.84
N ARG A 65 2.62 -3.90 9.73
CA ARG A 65 3.52 -3.17 10.63
C ARG A 65 4.58 -2.39 9.87
N ASP A 66 5.35 -3.09 9.02
CA ASP A 66 6.50 -2.48 8.33
C ASP A 66 6.05 -1.32 7.44
N ILE A 67 4.99 -1.50 6.65
CA ILE A 67 4.48 -0.40 5.82
C ILE A 67 3.94 0.77 6.66
N SER A 68 3.32 0.49 7.81
CA SER A 68 2.85 1.54 8.71
C SER A 68 4.02 2.35 9.28
N GLU A 69 5.07 1.68 9.72
CA GLU A 69 6.30 2.31 10.23
C GLU A 69 6.98 3.15 9.14
N MET A 70 7.06 2.65 7.89
CA MET A 70 7.61 3.41 6.76
C MET A 70 6.84 4.72 6.54
N VAL A 71 5.50 4.68 6.53
CA VAL A 71 4.65 5.87 6.35
C VAL A 71 4.82 6.85 7.51
N ILE A 72 4.84 6.36 8.75
CA ILE A 72 5.04 7.18 9.94
C ILE A 72 6.39 7.88 9.88
N ASN A 73 7.46 7.14 9.60
CA ASN A 73 8.82 7.67 9.53
C ASN A 73 8.96 8.74 8.43
N GLU A 74 8.40 8.49 7.24
CA GLU A 74 8.45 9.46 6.15
C GLU A 74 7.63 10.71 6.46
N LEU A 75 6.42 10.55 7.02
CA LEU A 75 5.56 11.69 7.33
C LEU A 75 6.11 12.54 8.48
N THR A 76 6.74 11.93 9.47
CA THR A 76 7.27 12.63 10.65
C THR A 76 8.73 13.02 10.50
N GLN A 77 9.42 12.54 9.47
CA GLN A 77 10.88 12.65 9.30
C GLN A 77 11.63 12.19 10.56
N SER A 78 11.12 11.13 11.18
CA SER A 78 11.62 10.55 12.45
C SER A 78 11.67 11.54 13.64
N LYS A 79 10.99 12.69 13.54
CA LYS A 79 10.98 13.73 14.60
C LYS A 79 9.79 13.61 15.54
N TRP A 80 8.78 12.81 15.19
CA TRP A 80 7.57 12.64 15.97
C TRP A 80 7.60 11.30 16.69
N ASN A 81 7.39 11.32 18.00
CA ASN A 81 7.26 10.11 18.79
C ASN A 81 5.79 9.64 18.76
N CYS A 82 5.39 8.98 17.68
CA CYS A 82 4.07 8.39 17.54
C CYS A 82 4.13 6.90 17.88
N GLU A 83 3.37 6.48 18.88
CA GLU A 83 3.26 5.07 19.26
C GLU A 83 2.34 4.32 18.27
N LEU A 84 2.89 3.35 17.55
CA LEU A 84 2.12 2.41 16.74
C LEU A 84 1.80 1.16 17.54
N SER A 85 0.52 0.83 17.66
CA SER A 85 0.04 -0.35 18.37
C SER A 85 -0.98 -1.13 17.53
N PHE A 86 -1.15 -2.40 17.85
CA PHE A 86 -2.11 -3.31 17.21
C PHE A 86 -3.00 -3.93 18.28
N ASN A 87 -4.31 -3.95 18.06
CA ASN A 87 -5.27 -4.41 19.06
C ASN A 87 -5.57 -5.92 19.01
N GLY A 88 -4.93 -6.66 18.12
CA GLY A 88 -5.10 -8.12 17.95
C GLY A 88 -6.46 -8.56 17.37
N LYS A 89 -7.36 -7.63 17.05
CA LYS A 89 -8.70 -7.98 16.55
C LYS A 89 -8.64 -8.26 15.06
N VAL A 90 -8.78 -9.52 14.68
CA VAL A 90 -8.85 -9.96 13.30
C VAL A 90 -10.31 -10.08 12.87
N LYS A 91 -10.67 -9.48 11.72
CA LYS A 91 -12.00 -9.65 11.15
C LYS A 91 -12.12 -11.06 10.57
N ARG A 92 -13.28 -11.68 10.75
CA ARG A 92 -13.57 -12.98 10.16
C ARG A 92 -13.45 -12.88 8.63
N GLY A 93 -12.64 -13.73 8.02
CA GLY A 93 -12.39 -13.74 6.57
C GLY A 93 -11.25 -12.83 6.10
N ASP A 94 -10.61 -12.09 7.00
CA ASP A 94 -9.42 -11.29 6.64
C ASP A 94 -8.20 -12.23 6.52
N PRO A 95 -7.54 -12.30 5.33
CA PRO A 95 -6.45 -13.25 5.14
C PRO A 95 -5.18 -12.82 5.90
N ILE A 96 -4.46 -13.78 6.45
CA ILE A 96 -3.14 -13.55 7.06
C ILE A 96 -2.14 -13.09 5.99
N SER A 97 -2.26 -13.62 4.77
CA SER A 97 -1.41 -13.23 3.65
C SER A 97 -2.27 -12.99 2.41
N LEU A 98 -2.10 -11.83 1.81
CA LEU A 98 -2.72 -11.45 0.54
C LEU A 98 -1.62 -10.88 -0.36
N VAL A 99 -0.97 -11.77 -1.11
CA VAL A 99 0.13 -11.45 -2.03
C VAL A 99 -0.19 -12.08 -3.38
N GLY A 100 -0.06 -11.30 -4.45
CA GLY A 100 -0.38 -11.77 -5.78
C GLY A 100 0.69 -12.67 -6.39
N ASP A 101 0.30 -13.78 -7.01
CA ASP A 101 1.19 -14.51 -7.90
C ASP A 101 1.11 -13.89 -9.30
N ILE A 102 2.16 -13.19 -9.69
CA ILE A 102 2.26 -12.46 -10.97
C ILE A 102 3.02 -13.22 -12.05
N LYS A 103 3.49 -14.43 -11.77
CA LYS A 103 4.32 -15.22 -12.70
C LYS A 103 3.71 -15.37 -14.10
N ARG A 104 2.38 -15.55 -14.15
CA ARG A 104 1.69 -15.63 -15.43
C ARG A 104 1.82 -14.32 -16.22
N LEU A 105 1.64 -13.18 -15.59
CA LEU A 105 1.75 -11.89 -16.26
C LEU A 105 3.21 -11.56 -16.61
N GLN A 106 4.15 -11.97 -15.74
CA GLN A 106 5.59 -11.86 -16.01
C GLN A 106 6.02 -12.64 -17.25
N SER A 107 5.40 -13.81 -17.53
CA SER A 107 5.71 -14.57 -18.74
C SER A 107 5.30 -13.86 -20.04
N TYR A 108 4.51 -12.79 -19.93
CA TYR A 108 4.15 -11.89 -21.04
C TYR A 108 4.89 -10.54 -20.99
N GLY A 109 5.97 -10.46 -20.19
CA GLY A 109 6.86 -9.29 -20.16
C GLY A 109 6.54 -8.23 -19.12
N PHE A 110 5.48 -8.39 -18.31
CA PHE A 110 5.20 -7.46 -17.21
C PHE A 110 6.20 -7.61 -16.08
N ASN A 111 6.80 -6.48 -15.64
CA ASN A 111 7.62 -6.42 -14.43
C ASN A 111 7.36 -5.09 -13.74
N PRO A 112 6.93 -5.11 -12.46
CA PRO A 112 6.81 -3.88 -11.68
C PRO A 112 8.19 -3.25 -11.49
N ASN A 113 8.28 -1.92 -11.67
CA ASN A 113 9.55 -1.19 -11.65
C ASN A 113 9.67 -0.19 -10.51
N HIS A 114 8.54 0.18 -9.87
CA HIS A 114 8.53 1.16 -8.81
C HIS A 114 8.78 0.49 -7.46
N LEU A 115 9.78 0.98 -6.73
CA LEU A 115 10.05 0.53 -5.37
C LEU A 115 8.97 1.04 -4.41
N LEU A 116 8.60 0.21 -3.44
CA LEU A 116 7.59 0.56 -2.44
C LEU A 116 7.96 1.84 -1.67
N GLU A 117 9.23 1.98 -1.31
CA GLU A 117 9.77 3.15 -0.59
C GLU A 117 9.53 4.45 -1.38
N GLN A 118 9.77 4.43 -2.68
CA GLN A 118 9.52 5.58 -3.55
C GLN A 118 8.03 5.92 -3.61
N GLY A 119 7.18 4.92 -3.75
CA GLY A 119 5.73 5.11 -3.74
C GLY A 119 5.22 5.70 -2.42
N ILE A 120 5.79 5.32 -1.28
CA ILE A 120 5.46 5.90 0.03
C ILE A 120 5.90 7.37 0.10
N ILE A 121 7.12 7.71 -0.35
CA ILE A 121 7.61 9.09 -0.39
C ILE A 121 6.68 9.97 -1.25
N GLU A 122 6.30 9.48 -2.42
CA GLU A 122 5.38 10.21 -3.32
C GLU A 122 3.99 10.36 -2.71
N TYR A 123 3.46 9.31 -2.07
CA TYR A 123 2.18 9.34 -1.38
C TYR A 123 2.16 10.35 -0.22
N VAL A 124 3.20 10.36 0.60
CA VAL A 124 3.31 11.30 1.73
C VAL A 124 3.46 12.75 1.24
N ARG A 125 4.21 12.96 0.16
CA ARG A 125 4.31 14.29 -0.48
C ARG A 125 2.95 14.77 -0.95
N TRP A 126 2.24 13.94 -1.70
CA TRP A 126 0.89 14.24 -2.16
C TRP A 126 -0.06 14.56 -0.99
N PHE A 127 -0.01 13.77 0.09
CA PHE A 127 -0.85 14.00 1.27
C PHE A 127 -0.57 15.36 1.91
N ARG A 128 0.70 15.75 2.06
CA ARG A 128 1.09 17.06 2.58
C ARG A 128 0.58 18.21 1.69
N GLU A 129 0.71 18.10 0.39
CA GLU A 129 0.21 19.10 -0.57
C GLU A 129 -1.31 19.21 -0.49
N TYR A 130 -2.01 18.08 -0.47
CA TYR A 130 -3.46 18.01 -0.35
C TYR A 130 -3.97 18.71 0.92
N THR A 131 -3.36 18.45 2.07
CA THR A 131 -3.77 19.06 3.34
C THR A 131 -3.39 20.54 3.43
N SER A 132 -2.24 20.96 2.84
CA SER A 132 -1.82 22.35 2.79
C SER A 132 -2.70 23.22 1.90
N ALA A 133 -3.32 22.64 0.87
CA ALA A 133 -4.23 23.34 -0.04
C ALA A 133 -5.61 23.65 0.57
N LYS A 134 -5.77 23.56 1.89
CA LYS A 134 -7.00 23.87 2.67
C LYS A 134 -8.21 22.99 2.30
N HIS A 135 -8.01 21.75 1.98
CA HIS A 135 -9.10 20.79 2.01
C HIS A 135 -9.25 20.28 3.45
N PRO A 136 -10.28 20.71 4.23
CA PRO A 136 -10.51 20.18 5.57
C PRO A 136 -10.78 18.68 5.47
N ILE A 137 -10.03 17.91 6.22
CA ILE A 137 -10.14 16.45 6.32
C ILE A 137 -11.10 16.07 7.45
#